data_b2c5ab95ef278f6229734d272765b899
#
_entry.id   b2c5ab95ef278f6229734d272765b899
#
_cell.length_a   1.000
_cell.length_b   1.000
_cell.length_c   1.000
_cell.angle_alpha   90.00
_cell.angle_beta   90.00
_cell.angle_gamma   90.00
#
_symmetry.space_group_name_H-M   'P 1'
#
loop_
_entity.id
_entity.type
_entity.pdbx_description
1 polymer ?
#
loop_
_entity_poly.entity_id
_entity_poly.type
_entity_poly.pdbx_seq_one_letter_code
_entity_poly.pdbx_strand_id
1 'polypeptide(L)'
;MKELEDRLYRSYLKAEAHQDYNAPDKEKRHPELTAPMIQKAAAHHRNILVTGSKGKGSVSHYIAFILEQFEKTGLFTSPHILQMRERIRVNHRMIEEETYDMLLEETTEYYLKLDQTLPENVGISPIGILCTMALRYFAMEQTTVNVLEYGKGVAYDDVNAVPREIGVIQPIFLEHQRELGRTIEEIAKNKAEIIQSGMKAVFAAKQIPEVMAILREKAHYEKVPLYEIDKDFRITYCEKEEETGKYTIRVAFADGKETGMVKVPMPGRWQADNFALAIGVTGYFLGEEKLISLLEEQSFQNRLSKLTIPGRLQCLREQPLVLMDACINGASAKYLAREYSEKKFLVVVVVPADKDYVGVCRAICPIANAIILSKTDNPHYHFSEKQALEVVKLDCVREAMIPVSYEGDLDSLFQLQVSTRSPMLLLGSTTMISAYAEWKGRRHE
;
A
#
# COMPACT_ATOMS: atom_id res chain seq x y z
N MET A 1 -7.51 -6.01 24.09
CA MET A 1 -6.96 -5.76 22.73
C MET A 1 -5.56 -6.37 22.54
N LYS A 2 -4.49 -5.91 23.19
CA LYS A 2 -3.12 -6.41 22.95
C LYS A 2 -2.99 -7.95 23.12
N GLU A 3 -3.59 -8.52 24.13
CA GLU A 3 -3.56 -9.99 24.35
C GLU A 3 -4.26 -10.78 23.23
N LEU A 4 -5.37 -10.27 22.68
CA LEU A 4 -6.06 -10.88 21.53
C LEU A 4 -5.22 -10.77 20.26
N GLU A 5 -4.57 -9.63 20.04
CA GLU A 5 -3.66 -9.44 18.91
C GLU A 5 -2.41 -10.31 19.02
N ASP A 6 -1.89 -10.54 20.22
CA ASP A 6 -0.79 -11.49 20.45
C ASP A 6 -1.19 -12.94 20.07
N ARG A 7 -2.45 -13.32 20.30
CA ARG A 7 -2.98 -14.62 19.85
C ARG A 7 -2.97 -14.77 18.32
N LEU A 8 -3.22 -13.69 17.58
CA LEU A 8 -3.17 -13.67 16.12
C LEU A 8 -1.82 -14.13 15.56
N TYR A 9 -0.74 -13.75 16.22
CA TYR A 9 0.63 -14.08 15.79
C TYR A 9 1.15 -15.42 16.35
N ARG A 10 0.47 -16.04 17.29
CA ARG A 10 0.97 -17.19 18.05
C ARG A 10 1.40 -18.35 17.16
N SER A 11 0.55 -18.77 16.25
CA SER A 11 0.83 -19.88 15.33
C SER A 11 1.98 -19.55 14.39
N TYR A 12 1.98 -18.34 13.83
CA TYR A 12 3.05 -17.84 12.96
C TYR A 12 4.41 -17.81 13.66
N LEU A 13 4.49 -17.24 14.87
CA LEU A 13 5.73 -17.14 15.65
C LEU A 13 6.25 -18.51 16.09
N LYS A 14 5.36 -19.45 16.44
CA LYS A 14 5.72 -20.85 16.72
C LYS A 14 6.45 -21.45 15.50
N ALA A 15 5.86 -21.34 14.33
CA ALA A 15 6.43 -21.91 13.11
C ALA A 15 7.74 -21.19 12.71
N GLU A 16 7.80 -19.87 12.80
CA GLU A 16 8.99 -19.08 12.48
C GLU A 16 10.21 -19.50 13.32
N ALA A 17 10.00 -19.85 14.59
CA ALA A 17 11.07 -20.34 15.46
C ALA A 17 11.69 -21.69 15.01
N HIS A 18 10.96 -22.47 14.19
CA HIS A 18 11.37 -23.79 13.70
C HIS A 18 11.63 -23.85 12.19
N GLN A 19 11.56 -22.70 11.50
CA GLN A 19 11.80 -22.60 10.05
C GLN A 19 13.18 -21.97 9.76
N ASP A 20 13.75 -22.31 8.60
CA ASP A 20 14.93 -21.58 8.10
C ASP A 20 14.54 -20.14 7.75
N TYR A 21 15.17 -19.18 8.40
CA TYR A 21 14.95 -17.75 8.15
C TYR A 21 15.13 -17.38 6.67
N ASN A 22 16.07 -18.04 5.96
CA ASN A 22 16.37 -17.76 4.56
C ASN A 22 15.50 -18.52 3.55
N ALA A 23 14.65 -19.44 3.99
CA ALA A 23 13.78 -20.17 3.08
C ALA A 23 12.76 -19.23 2.40
N PRO A 24 12.41 -19.48 1.13
CA PRO A 24 11.40 -18.71 0.41
C PRO A 24 9.98 -18.95 0.95
N ASP A 25 9.05 -18.03 0.61
CA ASP A 25 7.64 -18.14 1.05
C ASP A 25 6.99 -19.47 0.66
N LYS A 26 7.36 -20.07 -0.49
CA LYS A 26 6.85 -21.38 -0.92
C LYS A 26 7.12 -22.54 0.05
N GLU A 27 8.13 -22.40 0.92
CA GLU A 27 8.52 -23.40 1.90
C GLU A 27 8.00 -23.09 3.32
N LYS A 28 7.59 -21.85 3.55
CA LYS A 28 7.18 -21.36 4.88
C LYS A 28 5.69 -21.13 5.01
N ARG A 29 5.02 -20.77 3.92
CA ARG A 29 3.62 -20.33 3.96
C ARG A 29 2.71 -21.43 3.51
N HIS A 30 1.59 -21.55 4.21
CA HIS A 30 0.61 -22.61 4.05
C HIS A 30 -0.80 -22.02 3.86
N PRO A 31 -1.07 -21.29 2.73
CA PRO A 31 -2.37 -20.66 2.50
C PRO A 31 -3.51 -21.66 2.39
N GLU A 32 -3.22 -22.94 2.13
CA GLU A 32 -4.18 -24.03 2.12
C GLU A 32 -4.86 -24.25 3.48
N LEU A 33 -4.22 -23.81 4.58
CA LEU A 33 -4.80 -23.93 5.93
C LEU A 33 -5.93 -22.94 6.17
N THR A 34 -5.88 -21.77 5.54
CA THR A 34 -6.89 -20.72 5.70
C THR A 34 -7.91 -20.69 4.56
N ALA A 35 -7.54 -21.25 3.40
CA ALA A 35 -8.35 -21.22 2.18
C ALA A 35 -9.81 -21.70 2.38
N PRO A 36 -10.12 -22.78 3.11
CA PRO A 36 -11.51 -23.24 3.26
C PRO A 36 -12.40 -22.19 3.93
N MET A 37 -11.91 -21.52 4.96
CA MET A 37 -12.68 -20.47 5.68
C MET A 37 -12.80 -19.20 4.85
N ILE A 38 -11.73 -18.80 4.18
CA ILE A 38 -11.71 -17.65 3.26
C ILE A 38 -12.74 -17.86 2.14
N GLN A 39 -12.70 -19.00 1.47
CA GLN A 39 -13.62 -19.31 0.37
C GLN A 39 -15.09 -19.35 0.83
N LYS A 40 -15.35 -19.95 2.00
CA LYS A 40 -16.69 -19.99 2.60
C LYS A 40 -17.20 -18.57 2.91
N ALA A 41 -16.36 -17.70 3.49
CA ALA A 41 -16.74 -16.34 3.84
C ALA A 41 -16.92 -15.44 2.60
N ALA A 42 -16.18 -15.70 1.51
CA ALA A 42 -16.20 -14.91 0.27
C ALA A 42 -17.25 -15.36 -0.77
N ALA A 43 -17.98 -16.47 -0.55
CA ALA A 43 -18.72 -17.19 -1.58
C ALA A 43 -19.83 -16.39 -2.30
N HIS A 44 -20.29 -15.29 -1.75
CA HIS A 44 -21.42 -14.52 -2.29
C HIS A 44 -21.07 -13.07 -2.66
N HIS A 45 -19.79 -12.72 -2.71
CA HIS A 45 -19.33 -11.36 -2.93
C HIS A 45 -18.60 -11.20 -4.27
N ARG A 46 -18.77 -10.04 -4.89
CA ARG A 46 -17.94 -9.61 -6.01
C ARG A 46 -16.63 -9.08 -5.43
N ASN A 47 -15.51 -9.70 -5.75
CA ASN A 47 -14.23 -9.32 -5.18
C ASN A 47 -13.28 -8.79 -6.25
N ILE A 48 -12.63 -7.66 -5.96
CA ILE A 48 -11.57 -7.03 -6.73
C ILE A 48 -10.28 -7.18 -5.92
N LEU A 49 -9.29 -7.88 -6.45
CA LEU A 49 -8.03 -8.12 -5.76
C LEU A 49 -6.92 -7.27 -6.36
N VAL A 50 -6.04 -6.73 -5.48
CA VAL A 50 -5.03 -5.76 -5.88
C VAL A 50 -3.63 -6.23 -5.46
N THR A 51 -2.73 -6.41 -6.44
CA THR A 51 -1.32 -6.77 -6.22
C THR A 51 -0.37 -5.77 -6.88
N GLY A 52 0.94 -5.99 -6.69
CA GLY A 52 2.05 -5.20 -7.24
C GLY A 52 3.09 -4.88 -6.17
N SER A 53 4.14 -4.19 -6.55
CA SER A 53 5.20 -3.80 -5.62
C SER A 53 4.87 -2.50 -4.90
N LYS A 54 4.34 -1.50 -5.60
CA LYS A 54 3.95 -0.21 -5.03
C LYS A 54 2.59 0.25 -5.54
N GLY A 55 1.92 1.09 -4.74
CA GLY A 55 0.64 1.69 -5.12
C GLY A 55 -0.59 0.84 -4.78
N LYS A 56 -0.44 -0.41 -4.33
CA LYS A 56 -1.55 -1.30 -3.97
C LYS A 56 -2.59 -0.61 -3.09
N GLY A 57 -2.19 -0.17 -1.91
CA GLY A 57 -3.09 0.49 -0.97
C GLY A 57 -3.75 1.75 -1.55
N SER A 58 -3.00 2.57 -2.31
CA SER A 58 -3.57 3.77 -2.94
C SER A 58 -4.67 3.40 -3.95
N VAL A 59 -4.39 2.47 -4.86
CA VAL A 59 -5.39 2.08 -5.87
C VAL A 59 -6.58 1.36 -5.23
N SER A 60 -6.35 0.54 -4.19
CA SER A 60 -7.44 -0.10 -3.43
C SER A 60 -8.38 0.92 -2.79
N HIS A 61 -7.82 1.96 -2.17
CA HIS A 61 -8.62 3.06 -1.61
C HIS A 61 -9.36 3.84 -2.69
N TYR A 62 -8.73 4.13 -3.84
CA TYR A 62 -9.40 4.85 -4.92
C TYR A 62 -10.55 4.05 -5.53
N ILE A 63 -10.34 2.76 -5.80
CA ILE A 63 -11.40 1.88 -6.31
C ILE A 63 -12.55 1.82 -5.31
N ALA A 64 -12.26 1.55 -4.04
CA ALA A 64 -13.29 1.47 -3.01
C ALA A 64 -14.05 2.79 -2.84
N PHE A 65 -13.36 3.95 -2.87
CA PHE A 65 -13.97 5.27 -2.75
C PHE A 65 -14.92 5.61 -3.90
N ILE A 66 -14.59 5.20 -5.11
CA ILE A 66 -15.47 5.39 -6.27
C ILE A 66 -16.67 4.45 -6.16
N LEU A 67 -16.44 3.17 -5.83
CA LEU A 67 -17.50 2.17 -5.78
C LEU A 67 -18.52 2.43 -4.67
N GLU A 68 -18.08 2.94 -3.51
CA GLU A 68 -18.98 3.21 -2.37
C GLU A 68 -20.04 4.28 -2.65
N GLN A 69 -19.95 5.00 -3.77
CA GLN A 69 -21.00 5.92 -4.20
C GLN A 69 -22.23 5.19 -4.76
N PHE A 70 -22.09 3.92 -5.10
CA PHE A 70 -23.13 3.11 -5.73
C PHE A 70 -23.38 1.77 -5.05
N GLU A 71 -22.38 1.28 -4.31
CA GLU A 71 -22.33 -0.08 -3.80
C GLU A 71 -21.90 -0.06 -2.32
N LYS A 72 -22.44 -0.91 -1.47
CA LYS A 72 -21.88 -1.10 -0.14
C LYS A 72 -20.55 -1.84 -0.27
N THR A 73 -19.45 -1.14 -0.06
CA THR A 73 -18.11 -1.58 -0.46
C THR A 73 -17.27 -1.95 0.74
N GLY A 74 -16.78 -3.20 0.77
CA GLY A 74 -15.75 -3.67 1.69
C GLY A 74 -14.35 -3.30 1.20
N LEU A 75 -13.44 -2.97 2.13
CA LEU A 75 -12.04 -2.69 1.83
C LEU A 75 -11.13 -3.38 2.84
N PHE A 76 -10.23 -4.24 2.35
CA PHE A 76 -9.17 -4.88 3.13
C PHE A 76 -7.81 -4.44 2.62
N THR A 77 -7.00 -3.82 3.49
CA THR A 77 -5.68 -3.27 3.13
C THR A 77 -4.59 -3.66 4.13
N SER A 78 -3.32 -3.51 3.72
CA SER A 78 -2.15 -3.76 4.56
C SER A 78 -0.98 -2.82 4.20
N PRO A 79 -0.12 -2.49 5.17
CA PRO A 79 -0.27 -2.66 6.62
C PRO A 79 -1.26 -1.64 7.23
N HIS A 80 -1.51 -1.76 8.53
CA HIS A 80 -2.13 -0.69 9.34
C HIS A 80 -1.07 0.32 9.80
N ILE A 81 -1.51 1.46 10.30
CA ILE A 81 -0.65 2.52 10.84
C ILE A 81 -0.69 2.52 12.37
N LEU A 82 -1.84 2.71 12.99
CA LEU A 82 -2.00 2.72 14.44
C LEU A 82 -2.65 1.46 14.97
N GLN A 83 -3.72 1.02 14.35
CA GLN A 83 -4.57 -0.04 14.85
C GLN A 83 -4.81 -1.08 13.78
N MET A 84 -4.77 -2.35 14.14
CA MET A 84 -4.94 -3.46 13.22
C MET A 84 -6.31 -3.43 12.51
N ARG A 85 -7.34 -2.92 13.19
CA ARG A 85 -8.69 -2.74 12.64
C ARG A 85 -8.77 -1.74 11.47
N GLU A 86 -7.76 -0.88 11.27
CA GLU A 86 -7.66 -0.01 10.08
C GLU A 86 -7.64 -0.78 8.77
N ARG A 87 -7.23 -2.06 8.83
CA ARG A 87 -7.18 -2.94 7.65
C ARG A 87 -8.55 -3.32 7.12
N ILE A 88 -9.61 -3.19 7.94
CA ILE A 88 -10.96 -3.65 7.64
C ILE A 88 -11.93 -2.46 7.67
N ARG A 89 -12.49 -2.13 6.51
CA ARG A 89 -13.39 -0.98 6.34
C ARG A 89 -14.62 -1.37 5.52
N VAL A 90 -15.74 -0.71 5.81
CA VAL A 90 -16.92 -0.69 4.94
C VAL A 90 -17.27 0.77 4.65
N ASN A 91 -17.39 1.13 3.37
CA ASN A 91 -17.58 2.52 2.91
C ASN A 91 -16.59 3.47 3.58
N HIS A 92 -15.30 3.14 3.53
CA HIS A 92 -14.16 3.82 4.18
C HIS A 92 -14.24 3.99 5.71
N ARG A 93 -15.30 3.52 6.36
CA ARG A 93 -15.38 3.51 7.82
C ARG A 93 -14.72 2.25 8.37
N MET A 94 -13.85 2.44 9.33
CA MET A 94 -13.16 1.37 10.05
C MET A 94 -14.19 0.52 10.78
N ILE A 95 -13.97 -0.80 10.88
CA ILE A 95 -14.74 -1.70 11.72
C ILE A 95 -14.75 -1.19 13.17
N GLU A 96 -15.91 -1.21 13.80
CA GLU A 96 -16.07 -0.83 15.21
C GLU A 96 -15.30 -1.79 16.12
N GLU A 97 -14.76 -1.25 17.23
CA GLU A 97 -13.85 -1.98 18.11
C GLU A 97 -14.49 -3.23 18.70
N GLU A 98 -15.70 -3.14 19.19
CA GLU A 98 -16.44 -4.28 19.75
C GLU A 98 -16.65 -5.42 18.72
N THR A 99 -16.99 -5.04 17.48
CA THR A 99 -17.19 -6.00 16.40
C THR A 99 -15.85 -6.63 15.98
N TYR A 100 -14.78 -5.82 15.96
CA TYR A 100 -13.44 -6.29 15.67
C TYR A 100 -12.98 -7.31 16.71
N ASP A 101 -13.10 -7.01 18.01
CA ASP A 101 -12.69 -7.88 19.10
C ASP A 101 -13.47 -9.19 19.10
N MET A 102 -14.79 -9.14 18.89
CA MET A 102 -15.63 -10.34 18.76
C MET A 102 -15.16 -11.24 17.60
N LEU A 103 -14.97 -10.67 16.42
CA LEU A 103 -14.53 -11.44 15.25
C LEU A 103 -13.11 -11.97 15.40
N LEU A 104 -12.22 -11.20 16.03
CA LEU A 104 -10.84 -11.60 16.32
C LEU A 104 -10.83 -12.80 17.27
N GLU A 105 -11.59 -12.75 18.35
CA GLU A 105 -11.69 -13.86 19.32
C GLU A 105 -12.22 -15.12 18.65
N GLU A 106 -13.37 -15.06 17.98
CA GLU A 106 -13.97 -16.22 17.32
C GLU A 106 -13.08 -16.83 16.23
N THR A 107 -12.46 -15.97 15.42
CA THR A 107 -11.63 -16.43 14.30
C THR A 107 -10.29 -17.00 14.80
N THR A 108 -9.66 -16.36 15.76
CA THR A 108 -8.41 -16.88 16.36
C THR A 108 -8.64 -18.16 17.12
N GLU A 109 -9.76 -18.32 17.86
CA GLU A 109 -10.07 -19.56 18.55
C GLU A 109 -10.19 -20.76 17.58
N TYR A 110 -10.86 -20.54 16.43
CA TYR A 110 -10.94 -21.58 15.39
C TYR A 110 -9.56 -21.99 14.89
N TYR A 111 -8.71 -21.03 14.54
CA TYR A 111 -7.39 -21.31 13.98
C TYR A 111 -6.40 -21.84 15.02
N LEU A 112 -6.50 -21.44 16.29
CA LEU A 112 -5.68 -22.03 17.35
C LEU A 112 -6.01 -23.49 17.62
N LYS A 113 -7.29 -23.91 17.47
CA LYS A 113 -7.66 -25.32 17.51
C LYS A 113 -7.04 -26.11 16.34
N LEU A 114 -7.04 -25.55 15.14
CA LEU A 114 -6.36 -26.13 13.99
C LEU A 114 -4.84 -26.23 14.23
N ASP A 115 -4.22 -25.16 14.76
CA ASP A 115 -2.78 -25.08 15.02
C ASP A 115 -2.27 -26.21 15.94
N GLN A 116 -3.09 -26.69 16.88
CA GLN A 116 -2.74 -27.80 17.79
C GLN A 116 -2.53 -29.12 17.05
N THR A 117 -3.00 -29.24 15.80
CA THR A 117 -2.86 -30.44 14.97
C THR A 117 -1.69 -30.34 13.99
N LEU A 118 -1.03 -29.16 13.90
CA LEU A 118 0.03 -28.89 12.93
C LEU A 118 1.42 -29.18 13.51
N PRO A 119 2.38 -29.58 12.65
CA PRO A 119 3.80 -29.67 13.03
C PRO A 119 4.34 -28.32 13.54
N GLU A 120 5.40 -28.34 14.34
CA GLU A 120 6.00 -27.14 14.94
C GLU A 120 6.48 -26.10 13.90
N ASN A 121 6.96 -26.57 12.74
CA ASN A 121 7.44 -25.72 11.66
C ASN A 121 6.33 -25.26 10.69
N VAL A 122 5.08 -25.61 10.95
CA VAL A 122 3.90 -25.21 10.14
C VAL A 122 3.05 -24.27 10.98
N GLY A 123 2.73 -23.10 10.42
CA GLY A 123 1.97 -22.09 11.12
C GLY A 123 0.92 -21.40 10.24
N ILE A 124 -0.09 -20.89 10.88
CA ILE A 124 -1.18 -20.15 10.26
C ILE A 124 -0.79 -18.67 10.16
N SER A 125 -0.95 -18.13 8.97
CA SER A 125 -0.59 -16.75 8.66
C SER A 125 -1.55 -15.75 9.36
N PRO A 126 -1.03 -14.70 10.04
CA PRO A 126 -1.86 -13.62 10.57
C PRO A 126 -2.70 -12.93 9.48
N ILE A 127 -2.18 -12.85 8.25
CA ILE A 127 -2.92 -12.28 7.11
C ILE A 127 -4.11 -13.15 6.73
N GLY A 128 -3.98 -14.46 6.77
CA GLY A 128 -5.09 -15.40 6.52
C GLY A 128 -6.20 -15.26 7.54
N ILE A 129 -5.85 -15.13 8.83
CA ILE A 129 -6.81 -14.89 9.90
C ILE A 129 -7.54 -13.55 9.68
N LEU A 130 -6.80 -12.47 9.44
CA LEU A 130 -7.36 -11.15 9.21
C LEU A 130 -8.21 -11.08 7.94
N CYS A 131 -7.81 -11.77 6.86
CA CYS A 131 -8.61 -11.89 5.65
C CYS A 131 -9.93 -12.59 5.91
N THR A 132 -9.91 -13.70 6.67
CA THR A 132 -11.13 -14.41 7.11
C THR A 132 -12.04 -13.48 7.90
N MET A 133 -11.49 -12.73 8.86
CA MET A 133 -12.25 -11.74 9.66
C MET A 133 -12.88 -10.67 8.77
N ALA A 134 -12.10 -10.10 7.84
CA ALA A 134 -12.58 -9.06 6.93
C ALA A 134 -13.78 -9.56 6.11
N LEU A 135 -13.65 -10.74 5.52
CA LEU A 135 -14.73 -11.32 4.71
C LEU A 135 -15.98 -11.68 5.55
N ARG A 136 -15.81 -12.15 6.79
CA ARG A 136 -16.93 -12.36 7.72
C ARG A 136 -17.61 -11.03 8.06
N TYR A 137 -16.83 -9.98 8.34
CA TYR A 137 -17.37 -8.64 8.58
C TYR A 137 -18.11 -8.09 7.37
N PHE A 138 -17.57 -8.25 6.16
CA PHE A 138 -18.22 -7.85 4.93
C PHE A 138 -19.55 -8.57 4.70
N ALA A 139 -19.61 -9.86 5.04
CA ALA A 139 -20.85 -10.63 4.99
C ALA A 139 -21.88 -10.13 6.02
N MET A 140 -21.47 -9.84 7.27
CA MET A 140 -22.33 -9.24 8.29
C MET A 140 -22.88 -7.88 7.85
N GLU A 141 -22.05 -7.05 7.24
CA GLU A 141 -22.40 -5.74 6.71
C GLU A 141 -23.15 -5.81 5.37
N GLN A 142 -23.33 -6.99 4.78
CA GLN A 142 -23.98 -7.18 3.48
C GLN A 142 -23.35 -6.32 2.38
N THR A 143 -22.03 -6.29 2.30
CA THR A 143 -21.34 -5.62 1.20
C THR A 143 -21.66 -6.28 -0.13
N THR A 144 -21.77 -5.50 -1.21
CA THR A 144 -22.06 -6.01 -2.55
C THR A 144 -20.80 -6.19 -3.39
N VAL A 145 -19.74 -5.47 -3.03
CA VAL A 145 -18.41 -5.58 -3.64
C VAL A 145 -17.33 -5.38 -2.59
N ASN A 146 -16.22 -6.10 -2.74
CA ASN A 146 -15.07 -5.96 -1.85
C ASN A 146 -13.79 -5.70 -2.66
N VAL A 147 -12.93 -4.85 -2.12
CA VAL A 147 -11.58 -4.59 -2.64
C VAL A 147 -10.59 -5.13 -1.63
N LEU A 148 -9.73 -6.07 -2.04
CA LEU A 148 -8.77 -6.72 -1.16
C LEU A 148 -7.33 -6.54 -1.68
N GLU A 149 -6.46 -6.04 -0.83
CA GLU A 149 -5.03 -5.86 -1.11
C GLU A 149 -4.25 -7.10 -0.68
N TYR A 150 -3.39 -7.63 -1.57
CA TYR A 150 -2.39 -8.62 -1.19
C TYR A 150 -1.28 -8.03 -0.31
N GLY A 151 -0.66 -8.89 0.47
CA GLY A 151 0.54 -8.52 1.23
C GLY A 151 1.78 -8.30 0.34
N LYS A 152 2.78 -9.18 0.42
CA LYS A 152 4.03 -9.11 -0.37
C LYS A 152 3.89 -9.70 -1.77
N GLY A 153 3.49 -10.96 -1.83
CA GLY A 153 3.34 -11.75 -3.05
C GLY A 153 1.90 -12.10 -3.35
N VAL A 154 1.69 -13.08 -4.21
CA VAL A 154 0.38 -13.64 -4.56
C VAL A 154 0.33 -15.15 -4.39
N ALA A 155 1.26 -15.87 -5.02
CA ALA A 155 1.21 -17.34 -5.12
C ALA A 155 1.02 -18.05 -3.76
N TYR A 156 1.65 -17.52 -2.71
CA TYR A 156 1.63 -18.09 -1.36
C TYR A 156 1.01 -17.14 -0.34
N ASP A 157 0.22 -16.17 -0.79
CA ASP A 157 -0.54 -15.26 0.07
C ASP A 157 -1.94 -15.84 0.31
N ASP A 158 -2.40 -15.80 1.56
CA ASP A 158 -3.72 -16.31 1.95
C ASP A 158 -4.87 -15.61 1.20
N VAL A 159 -4.71 -14.32 0.87
CA VAL A 159 -5.68 -13.56 0.08
C VAL A 159 -5.91 -14.19 -1.30
N ASN A 160 -4.95 -14.99 -1.80
CA ASN A 160 -5.10 -15.69 -3.07
C ASN A 160 -6.23 -16.75 -3.08
N ALA A 161 -6.67 -17.20 -1.91
CA ALA A 161 -7.81 -18.09 -1.76
C ALA A 161 -9.17 -17.39 -2.00
N VAL A 162 -9.22 -16.06 -2.01
CA VAL A 162 -10.46 -15.30 -2.26
C VAL A 162 -10.87 -15.45 -3.72
N PRO A 163 -12.08 -15.95 -4.02
CA PRO A 163 -12.66 -15.93 -5.37
C PRO A 163 -12.75 -14.47 -5.86
N ARG A 164 -12.31 -14.21 -7.09
CA ARG A 164 -12.23 -12.85 -7.60
C ARG A 164 -12.85 -12.69 -8.97
N GLU A 165 -13.46 -11.57 -9.18
CA GLU A 165 -14.04 -11.16 -10.46
C GLU A 165 -13.06 -10.34 -11.28
N ILE A 166 -12.30 -9.46 -10.61
CA ILE A 166 -11.34 -8.53 -11.22
C ILE A 166 -10.01 -8.62 -10.49
N GLY A 167 -8.91 -8.63 -11.24
CA GLY A 167 -7.55 -8.48 -10.75
C GLY A 167 -6.96 -7.11 -11.15
N VAL A 168 -6.18 -6.51 -10.25
CA VAL A 168 -5.50 -5.24 -10.49
C VAL A 168 -4.02 -5.41 -10.17
N ILE A 169 -3.15 -5.11 -11.13
CA ILE A 169 -1.71 -5.31 -11.03
C ILE A 169 -1.00 -3.96 -11.13
N GLN A 170 -0.50 -3.49 -10.01
CA GLN A 170 0.36 -2.31 -9.90
C GLN A 170 1.78 -2.60 -10.42
N PRO A 171 2.63 -1.57 -10.64
CA PRO A 171 3.99 -1.79 -11.11
C PRO A 171 4.74 -2.83 -10.26
N ILE A 172 5.42 -3.74 -10.94
CA ILE A 172 6.23 -4.81 -10.33
C ILE A 172 7.70 -4.42 -10.42
N PHE A 173 8.38 -4.44 -9.27
CA PHE A 173 9.80 -4.12 -9.12
C PHE A 173 10.56 -5.28 -8.50
N LEU A 174 11.87 -5.24 -8.59
CA LEU A 174 12.76 -6.14 -7.88
C LEU A 174 12.72 -5.81 -6.38
N GLU A 175 11.95 -6.61 -5.63
CA GLU A 175 11.73 -6.46 -4.18
C GLU A 175 11.55 -7.83 -3.53
N HIS A 176 11.67 -7.92 -2.21
CA HIS A 176 11.43 -9.16 -1.46
C HIS A 176 12.10 -10.39 -2.09
N GLN A 177 13.34 -10.22 -2.57
CA GLN A 177 14.04 -11.24 -3.38
C GLN A 177 14.20 -12.57 -2.66
N ARG A 178 14.30 -12.55 -1.34
CA ARG A 178 14.37 -13.76 -0.51
C ARG A 178 13.06 -14.54 -0.54
N GLU A 179 11.94 -13.85 -0.47
CA GLU A 179 10.62 -14.44 -0.33
C GLU A 179 9.98 -14.81 -1.68
N LEU A 180 10.10 -13.91 -2.68
CA LEU A 180 9.33 -14.00 -3.93
C LEU A 180 10.12 -14.53 -5.12
N GLY A 181 11.47 -14.45 -5.06
CA GLY A 181 12.34 -14.83 -6.15
C GLY A 181 13.48 -13.85 -6.37
N ARG A 182 14.58 -14.31 -6.96
CA ARG A 182 15.82 -13.54 -7.11
C ARG A 182 15.83 -12.62 -8.33
N THR A 183 14.95 -12.88 -9.29
CA THR A 183 14.85 -12.11 -10.54
C THR A 183 13.50 -11.43 -10.67
N ILE A 184 13.42 -10.43 -11.56
CA ILE A 184 12.16 -9.71 -11.81
C ILE A 184 11.11 -10.64 -12.43
N GLU A 185 11.54 -11.60 -13.23
CA GLU A 185 10.69 -12.60 -13.87
C GLU A 185 10.06 -13.55 -12.85
N GLU A 186 10.83 -14.00 -11.85
CA GLU A 186 10.32 -14.84 -10.77
C GLU A 186 9.28 -14.10 -9.94
N ILE A 187 9.55 -12.83 -9.60
CA ILE A 187 8.62 -11.97 -8.87
C ILE A 187 7.36 -11.69 -9.71
N ALA A 188 7.52 -11.44 -11.02
CA ALA A 188 6.41 -11.23 -11.93
C ALA A 188 5.52 -12.48 -12.04
N LYS A 189 6.12 -13.67 -12.17
CA LYS A 189 5.39 -14.95 -12.18
C LYS A 189 4.62 -15.18 -10.88
N ASN A 190 5.25 -14.91 -9.72
CA ASN A 190 4.57 -14.99 -8.43
C ASN A 190 3.34 -14.08 -8.38
N LYS A 191 3.48 -12.82 -8.80
CA LYS A 191 2.37 -11.84 -8.76
C LYS A 191 1.34 -12.09 -9.86
N ALA A 192 1.72 -12.70 -10.98
CA ALA A 192 0.81 -13.09 -12.06
C ALA A 192 -0.21 -14.17 -11.64
N GLU A 193 0.04 -14.89 -10.52
CA GLU A 193 -0.93 -15.84 -9.96
C GLU A 193 -2.25 -15.20 -9.46
N ILE A 194 -2.35 -13.87 -9.48
CA ILE A 194 -3.64 -13.17 -9.35
C ILE A 194 -4.57 -13.51 -10.52
N ILE A 195 -4.02 -13.82 -11.70
CA ILE A 195 -4.78 -14.12 -12.93
C ILE A 195 -5.21 -15.58 -12.89
N GLN A 196 -6.50 -15.82 -12.77
CA GLN A 196 -7.09 -17.17 -12.70
C GLN A 196 -8.26 -17.28 -13.67
N SER A 197 -8.44 -18.47 -14.23
CA SER A 197 -9.57 -18.75 -15.12
C SER A 197 -10.91 -18.45 -14.45
N GLY A 198 -11.87 -17.98 -15.25
CA GLY A 198 -13.19 -17.56 -14.76
C GLY A 198 -13.29 -16.12 -14.28
N MET A 199 -12.17 -15.38 -14.18
CA MET A 199 -12.21 -13.94 -13.93
C MET A 199 -12.79 -13.20 -15.13
N LYS A 200 -13.45 -12.06 -14.86
CA LYS A 200 -14.01 -11.19 -15.92
C LYS A 200 -12.95 -10.30 -16.57
N ALA A 201 -11.98 -9.82 -15.79
CA ALA A 201 -10.95 -8.91 -16.27
C ALA A 201 -9.73 -8.85 -15.35
N VAL A 202 -8.59 -8.46 -15.93
CA VAL A 202 -7.39 -8.04 -15.22
C VAL A 202 -6.96 -6.68 -15.75
N PHE A 203 -6.56 -5.78 -14.85
CA PHE A 203 -6.07 -4.44 -15.17
C PHE A 203 -4.62 -4.31 -14.74
N ALA A 204 -3.76 -3.89 -15.66
CA ALA A 204 -2.34 -3.69 -15.38
C ALA A 204 -1.95 -2.21 -15.50
N ALA A 205 -1.29 -1.71 -14.46
CA ALA A 205 -0.52 -0.48 -14.55
C ALA A 205 0.67 -0.65 -15.52
N LYS A 206 1.32 0.45 -15.87
CA LYS A 206 2.53 0.42 -16.71
C LYS A 206 3.61 -0.48 -16.11
N GLN A 207 4.10 -1.40 -16.90
CA GLN A 207 5.15 -2.36 -16.55
C GLN A 207 6.36 -2.20 -17.47
N ILE A 208 7.51 -2.75 -17.06
CA ILE A 208 8.61 -2.98 -17.99
C ILE A 208 8.22 -4.10 -18.98
N PRO A 209 8.81 -4.14 -20.19
CA PRO A 209 8.40 -5.08 -21.23
C PRO A 209 8.42 -6.55 -20.80
N GLU A 210 9.44 -6.96 -20.05
CA GLU A 210 9.62 -8.33 -19.57
C GLU A 210 8.49 -8.77 -18.63
N VAL A 211 8.10 -7.90 -17.72
CA VAL A 211 6.99 -8.15 -16.79
C VAL A 211 5.67 -8.20 -17.57
N MET A 212 5.44 -7.24 -18.49
CA MET A 212 4.21 -7.21 -19.27
C MET A 212 4.06 -8.47 -20.14
N ALA A 213 5.16 -9.00 -20.70
CA ALA A 213 5.12 -10.24 -21.46
C ALA A 213 4.60 -11.42 -20.62
N ILE A 214 5.09 -11.55 -19.36
CA ILE A 214 4.65 -12.59 -18.42
C ILE A 214 3.15 -12.43 -18.09
N LEU A 215 2.69 -11.20 -17.86
CA LEU A 215 1.27 -10.95 -17.55
C LEU A 215 0.36 -11.29 -18.74
N ARG A 216 0.77 -10.94 -19.96
CA ARG A 216 0.04 -11.27 -21.18
C ARG A 216 -0.02 -12.78 -21.44
N GLU A 217 1.11 -13.48 -21.26
CA GLU A 217 1.17 -14.93 -21.37
C GLU A 217 0.22 -15.62 -20.38
N LYS A 218 0.27 -15.22 -19.10
CA LYS A 218 -0.61 -15.78 -18.06
C LYS A 218 -2.09 -15.48 -18.36
N ALA A 219 -2.43 -14.24 -18.76
CA ALA A 219 -3.79 -13.85 -19.11
C ALA A 219 -4.33 -14.65 -20.32
N HIS A 220 -3.47 -14.85 -21.31
CA HIS A 220 -3.81 -15.68 -22.49
C HIS A 220 -4.04 -17.14 -22.10
N TYR A 221 -3.15 -17.71 -21.28
CA TYR A 221 -3.28 -19.08 -20.78
C TYR A 221 -4.58 -19.31 -19.99
N GLU A 222 -4.92 -18.39 -19.09
CA GLU A 222 -6.13 -18.43 -18.27
C GLU A 222 -7.39 -17.98 -19.02
N LYS A 223 -7.24 -17.45 -20.25
CA LYS A 223 -8.33 -16.90 -21.08
C LYS A 223 -9.07 -15.73 -20.41
N VAL A 224 -8.32 -14.86 -19.74
CA VAL A 224 -8.85 -13.68 -19.04
C VAL A 224 -8.50 -12.42 -19.85
N PRO A 225 -9.44 -11.50 -20.12
CA PRO A 225 -9.14 -10.21 -20.72
C PRO A 225 -8.17 -9.41 -19.87
N LEU A 226 -7.09 -8.90 -20.48
CA LEU A 226 -6.11 -8.03 -19.85
C LEU A 226 -6.23 -6.62 -20.43
N TYR A 227 -6.54 -5.66 -19.57
CA TYR A 227 -6.61 -4.24 -19.89
C TYR A 227 -5.35 -3.53 -19.39
N GLU A 228 -4.70 -2.80 -20.27
CA GLU A 228 -3.41 -2.16 -20.02
C GLU A 228 -3.56 -0.63 -20.06
N ILE A 229 -3.02 0.07 -19.09
CA ILE A 229 -2.89 1.53 -19.15
C ILE A 229 -2.03 1.93 -20.35
N ASP A 230 -2.30 3.07 -20.98
CA ASP A 230 -1.73 3.59 -22.21
C ASP A 230 -2.20 2.87 -23.49
N LYS A 231 -2.92 1.77 -23.39
CA LYS A 231 -3.49 1.02 -24.51
C LYS A 231 -5.03 1.03 -24.49
N ASP A 232 -5.63 0.48 -23.45
CA ASP A 232 -7.08 0.31 -23.33
C ASP A 232 -7.75 1.51 -22.63
N PHE A 233 -6.99 2.23 -21.84
CA PHE A 233 -7.33 3.53 -21.25
C PHE A 233 -6.05 4.32 -20.99
N ARG A 234 -6.11 5.65 -21.07
CA ARG A 234 -4.90 6.48 -20.93
C ARG A 234 -5.19 7.86 -20.37
N ILE A 235 -4.20 8.45 -19.73
CA ILE A 235 -4.24 9.86 -19.33
C ILE A 235 -4.01 10.72 -20.57
N THR A 236 -5.00 11.54 -20.94
CA THR A 236 -4.94 12.47 -22.08
C THR A 236 -4.58 13.89 -21.66
N TYR A 237 -4.76 14.23 -20.40
CA TYR A 237 -4.33 15.48 -19.79
C TYR A 237 -3.77 15.20 -18.39
N CYS A 238 -2.68 15.90 -18.03
CA CYS A 238 -2.06 15.76 -16.73
C CYS A 238 -1.27 17.04 -16.39
N GLU A 239 -1.78 17.82 -15.47
CA GLU A 239 -1.17 19.07 -15.01
C GLU A 239 -0.92 19.03 -13.51
N LYS A 240 0.26 19.50 -13.10
CA LYS A 240 0.67 19.58 -11.70
C LYS A 240 0.33 20.94 -11.12
N GLU A 241 -0.29 20.95 -9.97
CA GLU A 241 -0.44 22.16 -9.17
C GLU A 241 0.83 22.37 -8.33
N GLU A 242 1.56 23.42 -8.61
CA GLU A 242 2.89 23.66 -8.01
C GLU A 242 2.88 23.82 -6.49
N GLU A 243 1.80 24.37 -5.93
CA GLU A 243 1.69 24.63 -4.49
C GLU A 243 1.49 23.34 -3.69
N THR A 244 0.61 22.47 -4.14
CA THR A 244 0.20 21.24 -3.42
C THR A 244 0.90 19.98 -3.91
N GLY A 245 1.49 20.02 -5.14
CA GLY A 245 2.03 18.84 -5.82
C GLY A 245 0.95 17.85 -6.28
N LYS A 246 -0.32 18.23 -6.20
CA LYS A 246 -1.44 17.41 -6.71
C LYS A 246 -1.56 17.56 -8.21
N TYR A 247 -2.20 16.58 -8.84
CA TYR A 247 -2.40 16.55 -10.28
C TYR A 247 -3.87 16.65 -10.63
N THR A 248 -4.17 17.39 -11.70
CA THR A 248 -5.46 17.33 -12.39
C THR A 248 -5.28 16.48 -13.63
N ILE A 249 -6.11 15.47 -13.81
CA ILE A 249 -6.01 14.54 -14.93
C ILE A 249 -7.34 14.44 -15.68
N ARG A 250 -7.23 14.00 -16.95
CA ARG A 250 -8.33 13.47 -17.75
C ARG A 250 -7.94 12.10 -18.27
N VAL A 251 -8.88 11.16 -18.29
CA VAL A 251 -8.64 9.79 -18.75
C VAL A 251 -9.58 9.50 -19.93
N ALA A 252 -9.01 8.96 -21.01
CA ALA A 252 -9.75 8.44 -22.15
C ALA A 252 -9.83 6.92 -22.10
N PHE A 253 -10.96 6.36 -22.52
CA PHE A 253 -11.20 4.94 -22.74
C PHE A 253 -10.98 4.56 -24.20
N ALA A 254 -10.91 3.25 -24.48
CA ALA A 254 -10.63 2.75 -25.83
C ALA A 254 -11.71 3.10 -26.86
N ASP A 255 -12.96 3.29 -26.45
CA ASP A 255 -14.08 3.70 -27.30
C ASP A 255 -14.10 5.22 -27.60
N GLY A 256 -13.14 5.96 -27.06
CA GLY A 256 -12.99 7.41 -27.26
C GLY A 256 -13.73 8.29 -26.27
N LYS A 257 -14.49 7.72 -25.33
CA LYS A 257 -15.08 8.49 -24.23
C LYS A 257 -13.98 9.01 -23.30
N GLU A 258 -14.19 10.19 -22.73
CA GLU A 258 -13.24 10.81 -21.79
C GLU A 258 -13.95 11.26 -20.53
N THR A 259 -13.23 11.21 -19.41
CA THR A 259 -13.70 11.86 -18.16
C THR A 259 -13.61 13.38 -18.29
N GLY A 260 -14.32 14.10 -17.42
CA GLY A 260 -13.98 15.49 -17.12
C GLY A 260 -12.60 15.62 -16.46
N MET A 261 -12.24 16.84 -16.12
CA MET A 261 -11.02 17.13 -15.36
C MET A 261 -11.23 16.72 -13.91
N VAL A 262 -10.36 15.85 -13.38
CA VAL A 262 -10.46 15.36 -12.01
C VAL A 262 -9.17 15.68 -11.25
N LYS A 263 -9.30 16.35 -10.10
CA LYS A 263 -8.17 16.61 -9.21
C LYS A 263 -7.88 15.37 -8.35
N VAL A 264 -6.69 14.80 -8.52
CA VAL A 264 -6.22 13.64 -7.76
C VAL A 264 -6.03 14.06 -6.30
N PRO A 265 -6.57 13.32 -5.31
CA PRO A 265 -6.60 13.79 -3.92
C PRO A 265 -5.22 13.87 -3.26
N MET A 266 -4.28 13.02 -3.67
CA MET A 266 -2.94 12.95 -3.09
C MET A 266 -1.87 13.45 -4.08
N PRO A 267 -0.80 14.10 -3.58
CA PRO A 267 0.27 14.61 -4.43
C PRO A 267 1.15 13.51 -5.04
N GLY A 268 1.87 13.85 -6.12
CA GLY A 268 2.81 12.99 -6.81
C GLY A 268 2.26 12.35 -8.09
N ARG A 269 3.09 12.34 -9.15
CA ARG A 269 2.71 11.83 -10.48
C ARG A 269 2.21 10.37 -10.42
N TRP A 270 2.83 9.53 -9.59
CA TRP A 270 2.39 8.14 -9.43
C TRP A 270 0.98 8.00 -8.83
N GLN A 271 0.49 9.01 -8.09
CA GLN A 271 -0.89 9.00 -7.61
C GLN A 271 -1.87 9.30 -8.74
N ALA A 272 -1.46 10.11 -9.72
CA ALA A 272 -2.23 10.29 -10.95
C ALA A 272 -2.35 8.97 -11.74
N ASP A 273 -1.25 8.23 -11.86
CA ASP A 273 -1.24 6.92 -12.53
C ASP A 273 -2.08 5.88 -11.76
N ASN A 274 -1.99 5.86 -10.41
CA ASN A 274 -2.82 5.01 -9.55
C ASN A 274 -4.32 5.34 -9.71
N PHE A 275 -4.65 6.64 -9.77
CA PHE A 275 -6.04 7.07 -9.91
C PHE A 275 -6.59 6.77 -11.32
N ALA A 276 -5.78 6.92 -12.36
CA ALA A 276 -6.16 6.52 -13.71
C ALA A 276 -6.43 5.01 -13.83
N LEU A 277 -5.62 4.19 -13.16
CA LEU A 277 -5.87 2.74 -13.08
C LEU A 277 -7.19 2.45 -12.36
N ALA A 278 -7.48 3.15 -11.25
CA ALA A 278 -8.76 3.01 -10.56
C ALA A 278 -9.95 3.43 -11.43
N ILE A 279 -9.81 4.49 -12.24
CA ILE A 279 -10.81 4.91 -13.24
C ILE A 279 -11.03 3.79 -14.26
N GLY A 280 -9.97 3.18 -14.81
CA GLY A 280 -10.11 2.06 -15.76
C GLY A 280 -10.89 0.88 -15.15
N VAL A 281 -10.52 0.47 -13.93
CA VAL A 281 -11.18 -0.62 -13.20
C VAL A 281 -12.65 -0.30 -12.92
N THR A 282 -12.93 0.88 -12.38
CA THR A 282 -14.30 1.27 -11.99
C THR A 282 -15.18 1.60 -13.19
N GLY A 283 -14.61 2.09 -14.28
CA GLY A 283 -15.31 2.26 -15.57
C GLY A 283 -15.80 0.93 -16.14
N TYR A 284 -14.95 -0.10 -16.09
CA TYR A 284 -15.36 -1.44 -16.47
C TYR A 284 -16.44 -2.02 -15.53
N PHE A 285 -16.32 -1.79 -14.23
CA PHE A 285 -17.22 -2.35 -13.22
C PHE A 285 -18.61 -1.69 -13.24
N LEU A 286 -18.67 -0.36 -13.33
CA LEU A 286 -19.90 0.45 -13.24
C LEU A 286 -20.54 0.76 -14.61
N GLY A 287 -19.75 0.67 -15.68
CA GLY A 287 -20.01 1.30 -16.97
C GLY A 287 -19.41 2.71 -17.03
N GLU A 288 -18.75 3.02 -18.14
CA GLU A 288 -17.99 4.26 -18.31
C GLU A 288 -18.86 5.52 -18.16
N GLU A 289 -20.07 5.53 -18.72
CA GLU A 289 -20.99 6.67 -18.64
C GLU A 289 -21.38 7.01 -17.21
N LYS A 290 -21.69 5.99 -16.42
CA LYS A 290 -22.04 6.18 -15.01
C LYS A 290 -20.85 6.70 -14.19
N LEU A 291 -19.63 6.20 -14.49
CA LEU A 291 -18.41 6.70 -13.85
C LEU A 291 -18.11 8.14 -14.27
N ILE A 292 -18.18 8.47 -15.56
CA ILE A 292 -17.93 9.82 -16.08
C ILE A 292 -18.87 10.81 -15.38
N SER A 293 -20.16 10.51 -15.34
CA SER A 293 -21.16 11.35 -14.66
C SER A 293 -20.79 11.60 -13.18
N LEU A 294 -20.38 10.55 -12.45
CA LEU A 294 -19.94 10.70 -11.06
C LEU A 294 -18.72 11.62 -10.92
N LEU A 295 -17.70 11.42 -11.78
CA LEU A 295 -16.45 12.19 -11.70
C LEU A 295 -16.66 13.69 -12.00
N GLU A 296 -17.72 14.05 -12.73
CA GLU A 296 -18.11 15.44 -13.02
C GLU A 296 -18.93 16.08 -11.89
N GLU A 297 -19.48 15.29 -10.96
CA GLU A 297 -20.23 15.82 -9.84
C GLU A 297 -19.35 16.59 -8.86
N GLN A 298 -19.64 17.88 -8.65
CA GLN A 298 -18.89 18.72 -7.68
C GLN A 298 -18.94 18.16 -6.27
N SER A 299 -20.04 17.54 -5.87
CA SER A 299 -20.21 16.89 -4.58
C SER A 299 -19.22 15.73 -4.39
N PHE A 300 -19.02 14.93 -5.43
CA PHE A 300 -18.02 13.85 -5.42
C PHE A 300 -16.60 14.39 -5.38
N GLN A 301 -16.26 15.36 -6.23
CA GLN A 301 -14.93 15.98 -6.25
C GLN A 301 -14.59 16.61 -4.88
N ASN A 302 -15.53 17.25 -4.23
CA ASN A 302 -15.36 17.80 -2.86
C ASN A 302 -15.11 16.71 -1.81
N ARG A 303 -15.72 15.54 -1.92
CA ARG A 303 -15.41 14.40 -1.04
C ARG A 303 -14.07 13.77 -1.37
N LEU A 304 -13.79 13.58 -2.66
CA LEU A 304 -12.53 13.01 -3.15
C LEU A 304 -11.32 13.85 -2.70
N SER A 305 -11.42 15.18 -2.74
CA SER A 305 -10.33 16.08 -2.32
C SER A 305 -9.90 15.91 -0.86
N LYS A 306 -10.78 15.34 -0.02
CA LYS A 306 -10.53 15.06 1.41
C LYS A 306 -9.98 13.65 1.66
N LEU A 307 -9.96 12.80 0.63
CA LEU A 307 -9.42 11.46 0.78
C LEU A 307 -7.91 11.54 1.04
N THR A 308 -7.49 10.98 2.15
CA THR A 308 -6.09 10.88 2.53
C THR A 308 -5.75 9.45 2.92
N ILE A 309 -4.57 9.00 2.54
CA ILE A 309 -4.04 7.70 2.94
C ILE A 309 -2.76 7.97 3.73
N PRO A 310 -2.73 7.67 5.04
CA PRO A 310 -1.57 7.97 5.87
C PRO A 310 -0.27 7.39 5.29
N GLY A 311 0.79 8.20 5.31
CA GLY A 311 2.11 7.79 4.82
C GLY A 311 2.22 7.55 3.31
N ARG A 312 1.30 8.05 2.51
CA ARG A 312 1.38 8.01 1.04
C ARG A 312 1.51 9.41 0.49
N LEU A 313 2.70 9.98 0.66
CA LEU A 313 3.02 11.39 0.37
C LEU A 313 1.97 12.33 0.98
N GLN A 314 1.69 12.10 2.25
CA GLN A 314 0.69 12.85 2.99
C GLN A 314 1.15 14.29 3.14
N CYS A 315 0.34 15.23 2.67
CA CYS A 315 0.57 16.65 2.91
C CYS A 315 0.11 17.00 4.34
N LEU A 316 1.08 17.37 5.18
CA LEU A 316 0.82 17.79 6.56
C LEU A 316 0.55 19.29 6.63
N ARG A 317 1.14 20.06 5.71
CA ARG A 317 0.97 21.50 5.56
C ARG A 317 1.32 21.92 4.13
N GLU A 318 0.59 22.87 3.57
CA GLU A 318 0.79 23.36 2.20
C GLU A 318 1.84 24.50 2.13
N GLN A 319 1.88 25.40 3.11
CA GLN A 319 2.79 26.55 3.12
C GLN A 319 3.46 26.74 4.49
N PRO A 320 4.78 26.57 4.58
CA PRO A 320 5.63 25.88 3.60
C PRO A 320 5.26 24.42 3.48
N LEU A 321 5.53 23.83 2.32
CA LEU A 321 5.16 22.45 2.02
C LEU A 321 5.84 21.46 2.99
N VAL A 322 5.03 20.69 3.72
CA VAL A 322 5.48 19.62 4.61
C VAL A 322 4.83 18.30 4.18
N LEU A 323 5.65 17.36 3.80
CA LEU A 323 5.21 16.05 3.28
C LEU A 323 5.72 14.91 4.15
N MET A 324 4.96 13.82 4.23
CA MET A 324 5.33 12.60 4.92
C MET A 324 5.05 11.37 4.04
N ASP A 325 6.03 10.47 3.92
CA ASP A 325 5.90 9.26 3.10
C ASP A 325 6.55 8.03 3.77
N ALA A 326 5.89 6.87 3.62
CA ALA A 326 6.41 5.57 4.05
C ALA A 326 7.46 5.05 3.06
N CYS A 327 8.57 5.76 2.92
CA CYS A 327 9.67 5.47 2.02
C CYS A 327 10.84 4.85 2.77
N ILE A 328 11.16 3.59 2.48
CA ILE A 328 12.23 2.82 3.15
C ILE A 328 13.30 2.27 2.20
N ASN A 329 13.29 2.66 0.94
CA ASN A 329 14.29 2.24 -0.04
C ASN A 329 14.57 3.31 -1.09
N GLY A 330 15.77 3.26 -1.68
CA GLY A 330 16.25 4.24 -2.66
C GLY A 330 15.44 4.26 -3.95
N ALA A 331 14.86 3.14 -4.38
CA ALA A 331 14.01 3.10 -5.57
C ALA A 331 12.79 4.00 -5.41
N SER A 332 12.15 3.94 -4.24
CA SER A 332 11.01 4.81 -3.90
C SER A 332 11.40 6.28 -3.75
N ALA A 333 12.54 6.53 -3.08
CA ALA A 333 13.04 7.87 -2.87
C ALA A 333 13.40 8.58 -4.19
N LYS A 334 13.83 7.84 -5.23
CA LYS A 334 14.09 8.39 -6.57
C LYS A 334 12.83 9.01 -7.21
N TYR A 335 11.66 8.43 -6.98
CA TYR A 335 10.41 9.02 -7.47
C TYR A 335 10.13 10.37 -6.80
N LEU A 336 10.33 10.46 -5.48
CA LEU A 336 10.20 11.70 -4.72
C LEU A 336 11.19 12.77 -5.22
N ALA A 337 12.45 12.40 -5.40
CA ALA A 337 13.48 13.31 -5.89
C ALA A 337 13.18 13.86 -7.30
N ARG A 338 12.63 13.03 -8.18
CA ARG A 338 12.19 13.48 -9.52
C ARG A 338 10.98 14.40 -9.46
N GLU A 339 10.00 14.05 -8.63
CA GLU A 339 8.75 14.79 -8.46
C GLU A 339 8.99 16.22 -7.97
N TYR A 340 9.99 16.40 -7.11
CA TYR A 340 10.31 17.66 -6.46
C TYR A 340 11.69 18.21 -6.82
N SER A 341 12.18 17.93 -8.03
CA SER A 341 13.52 18.34 -8.50
C SER A 341 13.79 19.84 -8.38
N GLU A 342 12.72 20.66 -8.52
CA GLU A 342 12.79 22.13 -8.43
C GLU A 342 12.70 22.68 -6.99
N LYS A 343 12.51 21.79 -5.98
CA LYS A 343 12.36 22.20 -4.58
C LYS A 343 13.49 21.66 -3.73
N LYS A 344 13.79 22.37 -2.65
CA LYS A 344 14.75 21.93 -1.64
C LYS A 344 14.06 21.77 -0.30
N PHE A 345 14.37 20.69 0.40
CA PHE A 345 13.74 20.30 1.65
C PHE A 345 14.75 20.13 2.78
N LEU A 346 14.34 20.46 3.99
CA LEU A 346 14.88 19.81 5.18
C LEU A 346 14.32 18.38 5.20
N VAL A 347 15.19 17.37 5.08
CA VAL A 347 14.74 15.97 5.00
C VAL A 347 15.01 15.26 6.31
N VAL A 348 13.97 14.71 6.92
CA VAL A 348 14.06 13.80 8.09
C VAL A 348 13.94 12.36 7.59
N VAL A 349 14.92 11.52 7.95
CA VAL A 349 14.99 10.11 7.53
C VAL A 349 14.91 9.23 8.76
N VAL A 350 13.79 8.49 8.88
CA VAL A 350 13.52 7.54 9.98
C VAL A 350 13.40 6.13 9.38
N VAL A 351 14.52 5.66 8.84
CA VAL A 351 14.63 4.35 8.17
C VAL A 351 15.54 3.44 8.99
N PRO A 352 15.08 2.24 9.41
CA PRO A 352 15.86 1.30 10.20
C PRO A 352 17.17 0.89 9.53
N ALA A 353 18.18 0.51 10.32
CA ALA A 353 19.51 0.14 9.86
C ALA A 353 19.53 -1.14 8.99
N ASP A 354 18.53 -2.02 9.14
CA ASP A 354 18.33 -3.22 8.32
C ASP A 354 17.62 -2.94 6.99
N LYS A 355 17.24 -1.68 6.73
CA LYS A 355 16.61 -1.23 5.48
C LYS A 355 17.59 -0.37 4.68
N ASP A 356 17.17 0.03 3.47
CA ASP A 356 18.03 0.78 2.53
C ASP A 356 18.06 2.29 2.81
N TYR A 357 18.41 2.69 4.05
CA TYR A 357 18.53 4.12 4.43
C TYR A 357 19.60 4.85 3.60
N VAL A 358 20.70 4.17 3.25
CA VAL A 358 21.77 4.72 2.41
C VAL A 358 21.24 5.05 1.01
N GLY A 359 20.49 4.12 0.40
CA GLY A 359 19.85 4.34 -0.89
C GLY A 359 18.82 5.46 -0.86
N VAL A 360 18.04 5.57 0.23
CA VAL A 360 17.11 6.69 0.46
C VAL A 360 17.88 8.00 0.48
N CYS A 361 18.89 8.15 1.34
CA CYS A 361 19.68 9.38 1.46
C CYS A 361 20.36 9.74 0.14
N ARG A 362 20.95 8.77 -0.55
CA ARG A 362 21.56 9.01 -1.86
C ARG A 362 20.55 9.54 -2.89
N ALA A 363 19.36 8.97 -2.91
CA ALA A 363 18.33 9.33 -3.87
C ALA A 363 17.77 10.74 -3.64
N ILE A 364 17.66 11.18 -2.39
CA ILE A 364 17.10 12.50 -2.04
C ILE A 364 18.12 13.64 -2.03
N CYS A 365 19.44 13.35 -2.15
CA CYS A 365 20.49 14.40 -2.19
C CYS A 365 20.16 15.57 -3.14
N PRO A 366 19.64 15.33 -4.38
CA PRO A 366 19.32 16.42 -5.29
C PRO A 366 18.28 17.41 -4.76
N ILE A 367 17.43 17.00 -3.82
CA ILE A 367 16.35 17.83 -3.26
C ILE A 367 16.55 18.18 -1.78
N ALA A 368 17.66 17.79 -1.16
CA ALA A 368 17.95 18.05 0.24
C ALA A 368 18.76 19.34 0.44
N ASN A 369 18.33 20.21 1.38
CA ASN A 369 19.16 21.27 1.95
C ASN A 369 19.92 20.79 3.19
N ALA A 370 19.32 19.88 3.94
CA ALA A 370 19.91 19.19 5.09
C ALA A 370 19.23 17.84 5.27
N ILE A 371 19.94 16.90 5.88
CA ILE A 371 19.41 15.55 6.20
C ILE A 371 19.55 15.35 7.71
N ILE A 372 18.44 15.02 8.37
CA ILE A 372 18.40 14.64 9.79
C ILE A 372 17.99 13.18 9.84
N LEU A 373 18.86 12.31 10.37
CA LEU A 373 18.46 10.94 10.67
C LEU A 373 17.86 10.89 12.08
N SER A 374 16.87 10.02 12.25
CA SER A 374 16.21 9.86 13.54
C SER A 374 15.77 8.41 13.76
N LYS A 375 15.14 8.14 14.89
CA LYS A 375 14.66 6.80 15.30
C LYS A 375 13.21 6.83 15.75
N THR A 376 12.60 5.65 15.82
CA THR A 376 11.37 5.40 16.61
C THR A 376 11.73 4.54 17.83
N ASP A 377 10.87 4.54 18.84
CA ASP A 377 11.05 3.72 20.04
C ASP A 377 10.54 2.27 19.87
N ASN A 378 10.24 1.86 18.62
CA ASN A 378 9.77 0.51 18.33
C ASN A 378 10.92 -0.51 18.51
N PRO A 379 10.82 -1.48 19.46
CA PRO A 379 11.91 -2.40 19.81
C PRO A 379 12.25 -3.41 18.71
N HIS A 380 11.39 -3.58 17.72
CA HIS A 380 11.63 -4.49 16.58
C HIS A 380 12.53 -3.89 15.49
N TYR A 381 12.88 -2.61 15.59
CA TYR A 381 13.71 -1.93 14.62
C TYR A 381 14.98 -1.38 15.26
N HIS A 382 16.08 -1.58 14.57
CA HIS A 382 17.38 -1.07 15.01
C HIS A 382 17.68 0.25 14.31
N PHE A 383 17.97 1.26 15.08
CA PHE A 383 18.47 2.56 14.63
C PHE A 383 19.80 2.85 15.34
N SER A 384 20.66 3.62 14.69
CA SER A 384 21.97 3.98 15.22
C SER A 384 22.42 5.35 14.74
N GLU A 385 23.01 6.12 15.64
CA GLU A 385 23.70 7.38 15.29
C GLU A 385 24.81 7.15 14.25
N LYS A 386 25.36 5.94 14.16
CA LYS A 386 26.36 5.58 13.14
C LYS A 386 25.80 5.71 11.72
N GLN A 387 24.48 5.59 11.52
CA GLN A 387 23.87 5.80 10.22
C GLN A 387 24.16 7.21 9.67
N ALA A 388 24.14 8.24 10.54
CA ALA A 388 24.51 9.61 10.12
C ALA A 388 25.97 9.70 9.68
N LEU A 389 26.89 9.01 10.39
CA LEU A 389 28.32 8.97 10.05
C LEU A 389 28.59 8.27 8.72
N GLU A 390 27.73 7.33 8.32
CA GLU A 390 27.80 6.66 7.01
C GLU A 390 27.24 7.56 5.91
N VAL A 391 26.12 8.24 6.16
CA VAL A 391 25.49 9.15 5.19
C VAL A 391 26.39 10.33 4.85
N VAL A 392 27.10 10.90 5.83
CA VAL A 392 28.10 11.98 5.60
C VAL A 392 29.18 11.57 4.59
N LYS A 393 29.53 10.28 4.50
CA LYS A 393 30.56 9.77 3.60
C LYS A 393 30.11 9.62 2.16
N LEU A 394 28.80 9.73 1.87
CA LEU A 394 28.28 9.61 0.52
C LEU A 394 28.81 10.74 -0.38
N ASP A 395 29.30 10.39 -1.57
CA ASP A 395 29.86 11.38 -2.51
C ASP A 395 28.87 12.49 -2.81
N CYS A 396 27.63 12.16 -3.10
CA CYS A 396 26.59 13.17 -3.36
C CYS A 396 26.32 14.12 -2.17
N VAL A 397 26.51 13.66 -0.93
CA VAL A 397 26.37 14.51 0.27
C VAL A 397 27.58 15.44 0.40
N ARG A 398 28.80 14.90 0.20
CA ARG A 398 30.05 15.65 0.28
C ARG A 398 30.18 16.69 -0.83
N GLU A 399 29.91 16.31 -2.07
CA GLU A 399 29.99 17.20 -3.25
C GLU A 399 29.00 18.35 -3.17
N ALA A 400 27.76 18.06 -2.70
CA ALA A 400 26.72 19.06 -2.52
C ALA A 400 26.81 19.79 -1.16
N MET A 401 27.79 19.46 -0.29
CA MET A 401 27.99 20.03 1.05
C MET A 401 26.72 20.01 1.91
N ILE A 402 25.93 18.91 1.84
CA ILE A 402 24.67 18.79 2.57
C ILE A 402 24.97 18.53 4.05
N PRO A 403 24.49 19.38 4.98
CA PRO A 403 24.59 19.07 6.42
C PRO A 403 23.83 17.80 6.77
N VAL A 404 24.48 16.92 7.55
CA VAL A 404 23.87 15.70 8.07
C VAL A 404 24.01 15.68 9.57
N SER A 405 22.92 15.42 10.28
CA SER A 405 22.87 15.28 11.74
C SER A 405 22.02 14.09 12.16
N TYR A 406 22.09 13.76 13.44
CA TYR A 406 21.23 12.77 14.08
C TYR A 406 20.46 13.43 15.23
N GLU A 407 19.15 13.19 15.28
CA GLU A 407 18.29 13.64 16.37
C GLU A 407 17.51 12.42 16.92
N GLY A 408 17.76 12.10 18.18
CA GLY A 408 17.14 10.95 18.84
C GLY A 408 15.69 11.19 19.26
N ASP A 409 15.32 12.44 19.49
CA ASP A 409 13.95 12.84 19.85
C ASP A 409 13.10 13.13 18.61
N LEU A 410 12.30 12.15 18.24
CA LEU A 410 11.41 12.27 17.07
C LEU A 410 10.26 13.27 17.32
N ASP A 411 9.80 13.43 18.56
CA ASP A 411 8.75 14.39 18.91
C ASP A 411 9.22 15.84 18.68
N SER A 412 10.49 16.15 18.94
CA SER A 412 11.05 17.47 18.64
C SER A 412 11.07 17.75 17.11
N LEU A 413 11.32 16.74 16.28
CA LEU A 413 11.26 16.87 14.82
C LEU A 413 9.81 17.04 14.32
N PHE A 414 8.86 16.36 14.94
CA PHE A 414 7.43 16.59 14.66
C PHE A 414 6.99 17.99 15.12
N GLN A 415 7.55 18.51 16.21
CA GLN A 415 7.34 19.89 16.62
C GLN A 415 7.95 20.89 15.62
N LEU A 416 9.16 20.58 15.12
CA LEU A 416 9.84 21.42 14.14
C LEU A 416 9.01 21.57 12.86
N GLN A 417 8.33 20.49 12.38
CA GLN A 417 7.49 20.59 11.19
C GLN A 417 6.33 21.58 11.34
N VAL A 418 5.86 21.85 12.56
CA VAL A 418 4.81 22.84 12.82
C VAL A 418 5.35 24.27 12.70
N SER A 419 6.58 24.50 13.14
CA SER A 419 7.19 25.84 13.27
C SER A 419 8.13 26.20 12.11
N THR A 420 8.60 25.24 11.31
CA THR A 420 9.53 25.50 10.22
C THR A 420 8.97 26.50 9.19
N ARG A 421 9.85 27.34 8.68
CA ARG A 421 9.56 28.28 7.57
C ARG A 421 10.06 27.75 6.22
N SER A 422 10.69 26.58 6.21
CA SER A 422 11.23 25.92 5.02
C SER A 422 10.44 24.67 4.69
N PRO A 423 10.38 24.26 3.41
CA PRO A 423 9.80 22.97 3.04
C PRO A 423 10.47 21.82 3.79
N MET A 424 9.69 20.84 4.22
CA MET A 424 10.18 19.69 5.00
C MET A 424 9.61 18.38 4.45
N LEU A 425 10.46 17.35 4.41
CA LEU A 425 10.09 16.01 3.94
C LEU A 425 10.45 14.98 5.03
N LEU A 426 9.43 14.28 5.55
CA LEU A 426 9.60 13.22 6.52
C LEU A 426 9.50 11.86 5.78
N LEU A 427 10.57 11.09 5.81
CA LEU A 427 10.68 9.79 5.15
C LEU A 427 11.00 8.71 6.18
N GLY A 428 10.24 7.61 6.17
CA GLY A 428 10.52 6.54 7.10
C GLY A 428 9.65 5.31 6.91
N SER A 429 9.70 4.41 7.89
CA SER A 429 8.82 3.25 7.94
C SER A 429 7.40 3.63 8.41
N THR A 430 6.49 2.68 8.36
CA THR A 430 5.14 2.82 8.93
C THR A 430 5.19 3.19 10.41
N THR A 431 6.22 2.77 11.16
CA THR A 431 6.40 3.13 12.58
C THR A 431 6.63 4.62 12.81
N MET A 432 7.31 5.33 11.87
CA MET A 432 7.39 6.79 11.92
C MET A 432 6.02 7.43 11.76
N ILE A 433 5.21 6.90 10.87
CA ILE A 433 3.86 7.42 10.61
C ILE A 433 2.94 7.16 11.81
N SER A 434 3.07 5.98 12.45
CA SER A 434 2.40 5.68 13.72
C SER A 434 2.80 6.67 14.81
N ALA A 435 4.11 6.88 15.01
CA ALA A 435 4.63 7.82 15.99
C ALA A 435 4.12 9.25 15.75
N TYR A 436 4.04 9.67 14.48
CA TYR A 436 3.46 10.98 14.14
C TYR A 436 1.98 11.08 14.49
N ALA A 437 1.20 10.04 14.20
CA ALA A 437 -0.23 10.02 14.48
C ALA A 437 -0.52 10.04 16.00
N GLU A 438 0.25 9.27 16.79
CA GLU A 438 0.21 9.30 18.26
C GLU A 438 0.61 10.67 18.82
N TRP A 439 1.71 11.26 18.32
CA TRP A 439 2.14 12.60 18.70
C TRP A 439 1.05 13.65 18.43
N LYS A 440 0.39 13.55 17.27
CA LYS A 440 -0.69 14.45 16.90
C LYS A 440 -1.91 14.27 17.80
N GLY A 441 -2.27 13.01 18.18
CA GLY A 441 -3.36 12.71 19.10
C GLY A 441 -3.14 13.38 20.46
N ARG A 442 -1.96 13.24 21.04
CA ARG A 442 -1.58 13.86 22.35
C ARG A 442 -1.70 15.40 22.38
N ARG A 443 -1.84 16.08 21.26
CA ARG A 443 -1.95 17.54 21.15
C ARG A 443 -3.37 18.05 20.97
N HIS A 444 -4.30 17.16 20.70
CA HIS A 444 -5.73 17.46 20.56
C HIS A 444 -6.54 17.05 21.80
N GLU A 445 -5.89 16.40 22.76
CA GLU A 445 -6.35 16.22 24.15
C GLU A 445 -5.87 17.39 25.05
#